data_8b483b9015e4f7d90778ee96c11a816b
#
_entry.id   8b483b9015e4f7d90778ee96c11a816b
#
_cell.length_a   1.000
_cell.length_b   1.000
_cell.length_c   1.000
_cell.angle_alpha   90.00
_cell.angle_beta   90.00
_cell.angle_gamma   90.00
#
_symmetry.space_group_name_H-M   'P 1'
#
loop_
_entity.id
_entity.type
_entity.pdbx_description
1 polymer ?
#
loop_
_entity_poly.entity_id
_entity_poly.type
_entity_poly.pdbx_seq_one_letter_code
_entity_poly.pdbx_strand_id
1 'polypeptide(L)'
;MPAVELRRISDEETRFALADLNADAYGVPRDWGRQALGSAALWRGPLFGRIAYVGGEAASGAFALPIENALYVGWVATSKAHRRSGLAELVIRTSLEDATKATGLERTSLHATNEGLPVYTRMGYRPVVKFPFYGPERNRA
;
A
#
# COMPACT_ATOMS: atom_id res chain seq x y z
N MET A 1 13.24 19.27 -9.04
CA MET A 1 12.50 18.05 -8.61
C MET A 1 12.54 17.95 -7.10
N PRO A 2 11.39 17.87 -6.43
CA PRO A 2 11.41 17.62 -5.00
C PRO A 2 12.02 16.25 -4.72
N ALA A 3 12.78 16.17 -3.66
CA ALA A 3 13.42 14.93 -3.24
C ALA A 3 12.38 13.95 -2.71
N VAL A 4 12.56 12.67 -3.03
CA VAL A 4 11.74 11.59 -2.49
C VAL A 4 12.50 10.93 -1.34
N GLU A 5 11.88 10.87 -0.18
CA GLU A 5 12.39 10.17 0.99
C GLU A 5 11.55 8.91 1.22
N LEU A 6 12.21 7.76 1.29
CA LEU A 6 11.57 6.49 1.63
C LEU A 6 11.79 6.17 3.09
N ARG A 7 10.72 5.95 3.84
CA ARG A 7 10.79 5.57 5.25
C ARG A 7 10.05 4.26 5.48
N ARG A 8 10.63 3.41 6.32
CA ARG A 8 9.95 2.20 6.79
C ARG A 8 8.79 2.60 7.70
N ILE A 9 7.71 1.84 7.60
CA ILE A 9 6.58 2.02 8.51
C ILE A 9 6.95 1.34 9.83
N SER A 10 7.10 2.15 10.89
CA SER A 10 7.57 1.67 12.19
C SER A 10 6.96 2.46 13.36
N ASP A 11 6.86 3.77 13.26
CA ASP A 11 6.37 4.66 14.31
C ASP A 11 4.93 5.10 14.02
N GLU A 12 4.35 5.84 14.97
CA GLU A 12 2.98 6.34 14.82
C GLU A 12 2.82 7.24 13.60
N GLU A 13 3.80 8.10 13.33
CA GLU A 13 3.77 9.00 12.18
C GLU A 13 3.64 8.23 10.87
N THR A 14 4.48 7.23 10.66
CA THR A 14 4.46 6.43 9.42
C THR A 14 3.26 5.50 9.35
N ARG A 15 2.80 4.93 10.47
CA ARG A 15 1.58 4.11 10.51
C ARG A 15 0.35 4.96 10.15
N PHE A 16 0.25 6.16 10.72
CA PHE A 16 -0.86 7.07 10.43
C PHE A 16 -0.77 7.63 9.01
N ALA A 17 0.42 7.83 8.48
CA ALA A 17 0.59 8.22 7.08
C ALA A 17 -0.02 7.18 6.13
N LEU A 18 0.26 5.90 6.34
CA LEU A 18 -0.34 4.83 5.53
C LEU A 18 -1.87 4.79 5.69
N ALA A 19 -2.34 4.90 6.92
CA ALA A 19 -3.77 4.90 7.23
C ALA A 19 -4.49 6.06 6.53
N ASP A 20 -3.94 7.26 6.62
CA ASP A 20 -4.53 8.46 6.02
C ASP A 20 -4.53 8.41 4.49
N LEU A 21 -3.43 7.95 3.89
CA LEU A 21 -3.35 7.76 2.44
C LEU A 21 -4.45 6.81 1.94
N ASN A 22 -4.66 5.71 2.66
CA ASN A 22 -5.70 4.74 2.28
C ASN A 22 -7.11 5.29 2.54
N ALA A 23 -7.34 5.93 3.66
CA ALA A 23 -8.63 6.54 3.98
C ALA A 23 -9.03 7.56 2.91
N ASP A 24 -8.10 8.44 2.53
CA ASP A 24 -8.34 9.46 1.51
C ASP A 24 -8.59 8.82 0.13
N ALA A 25 -7.84 7.78 -0.22
CA ALA A 25 -7.97 7.11 -1.50
C ALA A 25 -9.30 6.36 -1.66
N TYR A 26 -9.80 5.78 -0.57
CA TYR A 26 -11.02 4.98 -0.58
C TYR A 26 -12.26 5.73 -0.07
N GLY A 27 -12.11 7.01 0.26
CA GLY A 27 -13.24 7.86 0.66
C GLY A 27 -13.84 7.50 2.01
N VAL A 28 -13.04 6.99 2.95
CA VAL A 28 -13.48 6.71 4.32
C VAL A 28 -12.90 7.74 5.28
N PRO A 29 -13.54 7.95 6.46
CA PRO A 29 -12.99 8.88 7.45
C PRO A 29 -11.60 8.44 7.92
N ARG A 30 -10.70 9.40 8.15
CA ARG A 30 -9.32 9.11 8.56
C ARG A 30 -9.23 8.37 9.90
N ASP A 31 -10.13 8.66 10.83
CA ASP A 31 -10.15 7.94 12.12
C ASP A 31 -10.47 6.46 11.94
N TRP A 32 -11.32 6.09 10.98
CA TRP A 32 -11.55 4.69 10.63
C TRP A 32 -10.29 4.03 10.08
N GLY A 33 -9.60 4.71 9.18
CA GLY A 33 -8.33 4.22 8.63
C GLY A 33 -7.27 4.02 9.70
N ARG A 34 -7.16 4.96 10.63
CA ARG A 34 -6.21 4.88 11.74
C ARG A 34 -6.53 3.74 12.70
N GLN A 35 -7.82 3.48 12.97
CA GLN A 35 -8.23 2.33 13.77
C GLN A 35 -7.88 1.00 13.09
N ALA A 36 -8.04 0.92 11.78
CA ALA A 36 -7.75 -0.29 11.02
C ALA A 36 -6.25 -0.52 10.82
N LEU A 37 -5.49 0.51 10.48
CA LEU A 37 -4.10 0.39 10.04
C LEU A 37 -3.08 1.04 10.97
N GLY A 38 -3.50 1.97 11.81
CA GLY A 38 -2.58 2.77 12.61
C GLY A 38 -2.14 2.11 13.92
N SER A 39 -2.72 0.98 14.29
CA SER A 39 -2.45 0.31 15.56
C SER A 39 -1.03 -0.24 15.63
N ALA A 40 -0.31 0.11 16.69
CA ALA A 40 1.03 -0.46 16.95
C ALA A 40 0.99 -1.98 17.07
N ALA A 41 -0.12 -2.56 17.58
CA ALA A 41 -0.26 -4.00 17.72
C ALA A 41 -0.26 -4.72 16.38
N LEU A 42 -0.91 -4.15 15.36
CA LEU A 42 -0.91 -4.69 13.99
C LEU A 42 0.52 -4.78 13.44
N TRP A 43 1.31 -3.74 13.68
CA TRP A 43 2.66 -3.61 13.12
C TRP A 43 3.75 -4.33 13.93
N ARG A 44 3.40 -4.98 15.04
CA ARG A 44 4.29 -5.92 15.72
C ARG A 44 4.44 -7.24 14.98
N GLY A 45 3.48 -7.58 14.12
CA GLY A 45 3.55 -8.75 13.27
C GLY A 45 4.53 -8.56 12.10
N PRO A 46 4.63 -9.56 11.21
CA PRO A 46 5.58 -9.52 10.09
C PRO A 46 5.05 -8.67 8.94
N LEU A 47 4.87 -7.39 9.17
CA LEU A 47 4.47 -6.42 8.15
C LEU A 47 5.68 -5.60 7.73
N PHE A 48 5.88 -5.49 6.42
CA PHE A 48 7.00 -4.76 5.83
C PHE A 48 6.44 -3.65 4.95
N GLY A 49 6.46 -2.43 5.43
CA GLY A 49 5.86 -1.30 4.72
C GLY A 49 6.80 -0.14 4.52
N ARG A 50 6.51 0.63 3.49
CA ARG A 50 7.25 1.85 3.14
C ARG A 50 6.29 2.99 2.84
N ILE A 51 6.70 4.18 3.22
CA ILE A 51 6.07 5.43 2.81
C ILE A 51 7.08 6.24 2.01
N ALA A 52 6.65 6.78 0.88
CA ALA A 52 7.40 7.78 0.12
C ALA A 52 6.90 9.18 0.50
N TYR A 53 7.81 10.01 0.95
CA TYR A 53 7.54 11.41 1.25
C TYR A 53 8.11 12.27 0.12
N VAL A 54 7.35 13.24 -0.31
CA VAL A 54 7.77 14.22 -1.32
C VAL A 54 7.63 15.60 -0.70
N GLY A 55 8.74 16.31 -0.58
CA GLY A 55 8.75 17.62 0.08
C GLY A 55 8.26 17.58 1.52
N GLY A 56 8.48 16.49 2.24
CA GLY A 56 8.05 16.30 3.62
C GLY A 56 6.59 15.84 3.78
N GLU A 57 5.86 15.65 2.67
CA GLU A 57 4.47 15.22 2.67
C GLU A 57 4.36 13.75 2.25
N ALA A 58 3.57 12.96 2.98
CA ALA A 58 3.34 11.56 2.63
C ALA A 58 2.60 11.48 1.29
N ALA A 59 3.21 10.82 0.32
CA ALA A 59 2.72 10.78 -1.06
C ALA A 59 2.21 9.41 -1.49
N SER A 60 2.86 8.34 -1.05
CA SER A 60 2.46 6.97 -1.40
C SER A 60 2.91 5.99 -0.33
N GLY A 61 2.18 4.90 -0.18
CA GLY A 61 2.53 3.87 0.78
C GLY A 61 1.98 2.50 0.39
N ALA A 62 2.58 1.48 0.97
CA ALA A 62 2.19 0.08 0.77
C ALA A 62 2.80 -0.80 1.86
N PHE A 63 2.32 -2.02 1.98
CA PHE A 63 3.02 -3.03 2.77
C PHE A 63 3.02 -4.39 2.08
N ALA A 64 3.94 -5.25 2.52
CA ALA A 64 4.01 -6.65 2.16
C ALA A 64 3.85 -7.51 3.41
N LEU A 65 3.07 -8.58 3.30
CA LEU A 65 2.76 -9.50 4.39
C LEU A 65 3.04 -10.93 3.96
N PRO A 66 3.89 -11.69 4.68
CA PRO A 66 4.04 -13.11 4.40
C PRO A 66 2.76 -13.87 4.71
N ILE A 67 2.24 -14.60 3.72
CA ILE A 67 1.11 -15.51 3.88
C ILE A 67 1.53 -16.84 3.27
N GLU A 68 1.67 -17.86 4.11
CA GLU A 68 2.18 -19.17 3.69
C GLU A 68 3.54 -19.05 3.00
N ASN A 69 3.60 -19.30 1.70
CA ASN A 69 4.84 -19.30 0.93
C ASN A 69 4.97 -18.13 -0.04
N ALA A 70 4.19 -17.07 0.19
CA ALA A 70 4.19 -15.90 -0.70
C ALA A 70 4.07 -14.60 0.10
N LEU A 71 4.43 -13.50 -0.53
CA LEU A 71 4.27 -12.16 0.01
C LEU A 71 3.03 -11.53 -0.60
N TYR A 72 2.10 -11.12 0.23
CA TYR A 72 0.91 -10.39 -0.18
C TYR A 72 1.16 -8.89 -0.08
N VAL A 73 0.92 -8.17 -1.17
CA VAL A 73 1.01 -6.70 -1.21
C VAL A 73 -0.37 -6.12 -0.93
N GLY A 74 -0.45 -5.23 0.04
CA GLY A 74 -1.71 -4.63 0.43
C GLY A 74 -1.61 -3.15 0.75
N TRP A 75 -2.78 -2.54 0.83
CA TRP A 75 -2.98 -1.16 1.26
C TRP A 75 -2.14 -0.15 0.48
N VAL A 76 -2.06 -0.36 -0.82
CA VAL A 76 -1.37 0.55 -1.73
C VAL A 76 -2.24 1.78 -1.96
N ALA A 77 -1.70 2.94 -1.66
CA ALA A 77 -2.38 4.19 -1.90
C ALA A 77 -1.40 5.29 -2.26
N THR A 78 -1.80 6.16 -3.17
CA THR A 78 -1.03 7.34 -3.57
C THR A 78 -1.95 8.56 -3.51
N SER A 79 -1.46 9.66 -2.92
CA SER A 79 -2.23 10.89 -2.86
C SER A 79 -2.52 11.44 -4.26
N LYS A 80 -3.65 12.12 -4.43
CA LYS A 80 -4.05 12.69 -5.73
C LYS A 80 -2.96 13.56 -6.36
N ALA A 81 -2.30 14.36 -5.53
CA ALA A 81 -1.28 15.30 -6.00
C ALA A 81 -0.03 14.61 -6.56
N HIS A 82 0.18 13.34 -6.24
CA HIS A 82 1.41 12.61 -6.55
C HIS A 82 1.18 11.38 -7.44
N ARG A 83 -0.01 11.25 -8.02
CA ARG A 83 -0.31 10.13 -8.95
C ARG A 83 0.47 10.26 -10.25
N ARG A 84 0.69 9.12 -10.92
CA ARG A 84 1.41 9.01 -12.19
C ARG A 84 2.88 9.42 -12.09
N SER A 85 3.47 9.29 -10.91
CA SER A 85 4.88 9.64 -10.65
C SER A 85 5.77 8.43 -10.37
N GLY A 86 5.22 7.20 -10.46
CA GLY A 86 5.96 5.97 -10.19
C GLY A 86 6.14 5.66 -8.70
N LEU A 87 5.52 6.42 -7.81
CA LEU A 87 5.69 6.24 -6.36
C LEU A 87 5.06 4.96 -5.84
N ALA A 88 3.91 4.54 -6.38
CA ALA A 88 3.27 3.28 -5.98
C ALA A 88 4.20 2.10 -6.27
N GLU A 89 4.78 2.06 -7.46
CA GLU A 89 5.75 1.02 -7.81
C GLU A 89 6.96 1.05 -6.88
N LEU A 90 7.47 2.22 -6.56
CA LEU A 90 8.62 2.39 -5.69
C LEU A 90 8.36 1.85 -4.28
N VAL A 91 7.23 2.19 -3.66
CA VAL A 91 6.91 1.72 -2.30
C VAL A 91 6.61 0.22 -2.28
N ILE A 92 6.00 -0.33 -3.34
CA ILE A 92 5.78 -1.77 -3.45
C ILE A 92 7.11 -2.51 -3.58
N ARG A 93 7.98 -2.09 -4.50
CA ARG A 93 9.28 -2.74 -4.70
C ARG A 93 10.14 -2.72 -3.45
N THR A 94 10.21 -1.59 -2.77
CA THR A 94 11.03 -1.46 -1.56
C THR A 94 10.45 -2.24 -0.38
N SER A 95 9.12 -2.29 -0.24
CA SER A 95 8.47 -3.13 0.77
C SER A 95 8.73 -4.62 0.51
N LEU A 96 8.67 -5.06 -0.74
CA LEU A 96 8.97 -6.44 -1.13
C LEU A 96 10.44 -6.78 -0.92
N GLU A 97 11.35 -5.88 -1.20
CA GLU A 97 12.78 -6.08 -0.93
C GLU A 97 13.03 -6.30 0.57
N ASP A 98 12.43 -5.48 1.42
CA ASP A 98 12.55 -5.63 2.87
C ASP A 98 12.00 -7.00 3.32
N ALA A 99 10.83 -7.38 2.80
CA ALA A 99 10.18 -8.64 3.15
C ALA A 99 10.96 -9.85 2.65
N THR A 100 11.49 -9.82 1.44
CA THR A 100 12.30 -10.89 0.87
C THR A 100 13.59 -11.10 1.66
N LYS A 101 14.25 -10.01 2.05
CA LYS A 101 15.45 -10.08 2.90
C LYS A 101 15.18 -10.74 4.25
N ALA A 102 14.01 -10.48 4.84
CA ALA A 102 13.66 -11.00 6.15
C ALA A 102 13.14 -12.44 6.10
N THR A 103 12.46 -12.85 5.03
CA THR A 103 11.74 -14.14 4.97
C THR A 103 12.31 -15.13 3.97
N GLY A 104 13.03 -14.67 2.97
CA GLY A 104 13.50 -15.50 1.84
C GLY A 104 12.42 -15.80 0.80
N LEU A 105 11.19 -15.30 0.98
CA LEU A 105 10.10 -15.51 0.05
C LEU A 105 10.23 -14.57 -1.15
N GLU A 106 9.98 -15.10 -2.36
CA GLU A 106 10.08 -14.32 -3.61
C GLU A 106 8.77 -14.22 -4.37
N ARG A 107 7.85 -15.16 -4.15
CA ARG A 107 6.53 -15.12 -4.80
C ARG A 107 5.71 -14.01 -4.19
N THR A 108 5.03 -13.25 -5.04
CA THR A 108 4.20 -12.14 -4.58
C THR A 108 2.80 -12.20 -5.21
N SER A 109 1.82 -11.69 -4.49
CA SER A 109 0.45 -11.58 -4.97
C SER A 109 -0.18 -10.30 -4.44
N LEU A 110 -1.22 -9.85 -5.11
CA LEU A 110 -2.01 -8.69 -4.68
C LEU A 110 -3.43 -8.78 -5.24
N HIS A 111 -4.32 -8.00 -4.64
CA HIS A 111 -5.64 -7.74 -5.20
C HIS A 111 -5.63 -6.38 -5.89
N ALA A 112 -5.98 -6.32 -7.15
CA ALA A 112 -5.99 -5.08 -7.92
C ALA A 112 -7.41 -4.58 -8.13
N THR A 113 -7.61 -3.27 -7.95
CA THR A 113 -8.77 -2.58 -8.49
C THR A 113 -8.56 -2.35 -9.99
N ASN A 114 -9.64 -2.02 -10.71
CA ASN A 114 -9.52 -1.68 -12.14
C ASN A 114 -8.55 -0.51 -12.37
N GLU A 115 -8.52 0.46 -11.46
CA GLU A 115 -7.63 1.61 -11.56
C GLU A 115 -6.16 1.25 -11.34
N GLY A 116 -5.88 0.31 -10.43
CA GLY A 116 -4.52 -0.13 -10.12
C GLY A 116 -3.95 -1.13 -11.12
N LEU A 117 -4.81 -1.81 -11.87
CA LEU A 117 -4.40 -2.91 -12.77
C LEU A 117 -3.31 -2.52 -13.77
N PRO A 118 -3.35 -1.35 -14.43
CA PRO A 118 -2.27 -0.97 -15.35
C PRO A 118 -0.90 -0.88 -14.70
N VAL A 119 -0.82 -0.38 -13.47
CA VAL A 119 0.45 -0.28 -12.71
C VAL A 119 0.99 -1.68 -12.43
N TYR A 120 0.16 -2.58 -11.94
CA TYR A 120 0.57 -3.93 -11.56
C TYR A 120 0.94 -4.77 -12.79
N THR A 121 0.20 -4.63 -13.88
CA THR A 121 0.54 -5.30 -15.15
C THR A 121 1.92 -4.86 -15.64
N ARG A 122 2.22 -3.58 -15.54
CA ARG A 122 3.52 -3.01 -15.91
C ARG A 122 4.65 -3.56 -15.05
N MET A 123 4.36 -3.86 -13.77
CA MET A 123 5.31 -4.47 -12.85
C MET A 123 5.52 -5.97 -13.08
N GLY A 124 4.77 -6.59 -13.96
CA GLY A 124 4.87 -8.02 -14.28
C GLY A 124 3.83 -8.91 -13.62
N TYR A 125 2.87 -8.36 -12.91
CA TYR A 125 1.77 -9.15 -12.35
C TYR A 125 0.80 -9.59 -13.44
N ARG A 126 0.32 -10.83 -13.33
CA ARG A 126 -0.67 -11.39 -14.26
C ARG A 126 -1.96 -11.68 -13.50
N PRO A 127 -3.13 -11.37 -14.10
CA PRO A 127 -4.40 -11.77 -13.51
C PRO A 127 -4.52 -13.29 -13.47
N VAL A 128 -4.81 -13.85 -12.31
CA VAL A 128 -5.03 -15.30 -12.14
C VAL A 128 -6.46 -15.61 -11.74
N VAL A 129 -7.13 -14.65 -11.07
CA VAL A 129 -8.54 -14.79 -10.65
C VAL A 129 -9.19 -13.42 -10.73
N LYS A 130 -10.47 -13.40 -11.10
CA LYS A 130 -11.29 -12.19 -11.06
C LYS A 130 -12.39 -12.38 -10.03
N PHE A 131 -12.43 -11.50 -9.03
CA PHE A 131 -13.44 -11.54 -7.98
C PHE A 131 -14.55 -10.53 -8.23
N PRO A 132 -15.82 -10.93 -8.20
CA PRO A 132 -16.90 -9.95 -8.11
C PRO A 132 -16.88 -9.31 -6.72
N PHE A 133 -17.05 -8.02 -6.66
CA PHE A 133 -17.07 -7.27 -5.41
C PHE A 133 -18.49 -6.83 -5.12
N TYR A 134 -19.06 -7.30 -4.02
CA TYR A 134 -20.40 -6.96 -3.59
C TYR A 134 -20.33 -5.95 -2.47
N GLY A 135 -21.04 -4.85 -2.62
CA GLY A 135 -21.12 -3.81 -1.62
C GLY A 135 -22.49 -3.12 -1.67
N PRO A 136 -22.79 -2.24 -0.72
CA PRO A 136 -24.04 -1.47 -0.77
C PRO A 136 -24.07 -0.59 -2.01
N GLU A 137 -25.26 -0.41 -2.58
CA GLU A 137 -25.42 0.52 -3.70
C GLU A 137 -24.94 1.92 -3.27
N ARG A 138 -24.07 2.48 -4.08
CA ARG A 138 -23.67 3.88 -3.90
C ARG A 138 -24.68 4.74 -4.64
N ASN A 139 -25.28 5.69 -3.93
CA ASN A 139 -26.06 6.71 -4.58
C ASN A 139 -25.17 7.45 -5.56
N ARG A 140 -25.42 7.24 -6.84
CA ARG A 140 -24.85 8.05 -7.90
C ARG A 140 -25.70 9.31 -8.02
N ALA A 141 -25.30 10.33 -7.30
CA ALA A 141 -25.88 11.64 -7.51
C ALA A 141 -25.27 12.29 -8.75
#